data_ef95139c3e06929b156d2be2a40730c0
#
_entry.id   ef95139c3e06929b156d2be2a40730c0
#
_cell.length_a   1.000
_cell.length_b   1.000
_cell.length_c   1.000
_cell.angle_alpha   90.00
_cell.angle_beta   90.00
_cell.angle_gamma   90.00
#
_symmetry.space_group_name_H-M   'P 1'
#
loop_
_entity.id
_entity.type
_entity.pdbx_description
1 polymer ?
#
loop_
_entity_poly.entity_id
_entity_poly.type
_entity_poly.pdbx_seq_one_letter_code
_entity_poly.pdbx_strand_id
1 'polypeptide(L)'
;MSQMISLTADDGFVCDAAVAGNPTSATGGVVILPEIFGLNAHIRDLPRRYEAAGYYAMAPALFDRAERGVSLDYNAEGKARGMALKKAVDGNSMRDVAAAIAAASAAGPVAVVGFCWGGSLAWRAAVEIPGLAAAVSYYGGELPARSADTAHCPVLAHFGGRDAGIPMAGVQDFMAAQADATPAVTTHIYDADHGFNCDARAQFDAAAAALAHERTVAFLATQLGS
;
A
#
# COMPACT_ATOMS: atom_id res chain seq x y z
N MET A 1 6.26 9.06 18.05
CA MET A 1 5.25 9.50 17.05
C MET A 1 5.97 9.66 15.73
N SER A 2 5.35 9.26 14.60
CA SER A 2 5.89 9.54 13.26
C SER A 2 5.97 11.06 13.06
N GLN A 3 7.03 11.50 12.39
CA GLN A 3 7.21 12.89 11.99
C GLN A 3 6.30 13.17 10.78
N MET A 4 5.86 14.42 10.61
CA MET A 4 5.17 14.86 9.39
C MET A 4 6.15 15.62 8.50
N ILE A 5 6.13 15.35 7.21
CA ILE A 5 6.86 16.07 6.17
C ILE A 5 5.91 16.46 5.05
N SER A 6 6.32 17.41 4.21
CA SER A 6 5.58 17.76 2.99
C SER A 6 6.26 17.15 1.76
N LEU A 7 5.45 16.61 0.86
CA LEU A 7 5.85 16.05 -0.43
C LEU A 7 5.32 16.94 -1.56
N THR A 8 6.11 17.17 -2.59
CA THR A 8 5.69 17.97 -3.75
C THR A 8 5.56 17.06 -4.97
N ALA A 9 4.37 16.97 -5.54
CA ALA A 9 4.11 16.23 -6.77
C ALA A 9 4.62 17.01 -8.01
N ASP A 10 4.67 16.35 -9.15
CA ASP A 10 5.16 16.89 -10.42
C ASP A 10 4.33 18.07 -10.98
N ASP A 11 3.07 18.17 -10.55
CA ASP A 11 2.17 19.30 -10.87
C ASP A 11 2.26 20.47 -9.88
N GLY A 12 3.21 20.42 -8.93
CA GLY A 12 3.43 21.43 -7.90
C GLY A 12 2.50 21.30 -6.68
N PHE A 13 1.59 20.31 -6.66
CA PHE A 13 0.76 20.10 -5.49
C PHE A 13 1.59 19.59 -4.32
N VAL A 14 1.29 20.11 -3.11
CA VAL A 14 1.96 19.72 -1.87
C VAL A 14 0.99 18.95 -0.99
N CYS A 15 1.32 17.70 -0.66
CA CYS A 15 0.60 16.89 0.33
C CYS A 15 1.50 16.57 1.51
N ASP A 16 0.90 16.22 2.65
CA ASP A 16 1.62 15.79 3.84
C ASP A 16 1.92 14.28 3.79
N ALA A 17 2.93 13.85 4.55
CA ALA A 17 3.21 12.44 4.78
C ALA A 17 3.68 12.19 6.21
N ALA A 18 3.22 11.10 6.82
CA ALA A 18 3.78 10.58 8.06
C ALA A 18 5.05 9.78 7.76
N VAL A 19 6.15 10.03 8.47
CA VAL A 19 7.44 9.40 8.18
C VAL A 19 8.09 8.89 9.46
N ALA A 20 8.85 7.79 9.34
CA ALA A 20 9.71 7.24 10.38
C ALA A 20 10.99 6.65 9.77
N GLY A 21 12.05 6.58 10.57
CA GLY A 21 13.37 6.11 10.15
C GLY A 21 14.30 7.22 9.68
N ASN A 22 15.54 6.83 9.43
CA ASN A 22 16.58 7.72 8.93
C ASN A 22 17.06 7.20 7.56
N PRO A 23 16.92 7.99 6.47
CA PRO A 23 17.27 7.52 5.13
C PRO A 23 18.75 7.18 4.97
N THR A 24 19.65 7.77 5.79
CA THR A 24 21.09 7.51 5.68
C THR A 24 21.54 6.19 6.30
N SER A 25 20.70 5.56 7.12
CA SER A 25 21.01 4.30 7.80
C SER A 25 20.01 3.17 7.49
N ALA A 26 18.96 3.48 6.75
CA ALA A 26 17.96 2.50 6.35
C ALA A 26 18.46 1.62 5.18
N THR A 27 17.95 0.40 5.11
CA THR A 27 18.26 -0.57 4.04
C THR A 27 17.59 -0.19 2.71
N GLY A 28 16.49 0.58 2.76
CA GLY A 28 15.72 1.05 1.62
C GLY A 28 14.51 1.86 2.04
N GLY A 29 13.77 2.37 1.06
CA GLY A 29 12.54 3.15 1.26
C GLY A 29 11.29 2.28 1.19
N VAL A 30 10.31 2.51 2.07
CA VAL A 30 8.98 1.89 2.02
C VAL A 30 7.89 2.96 1.99
N VAL A 31 7.10 3.00 0.92
CA VAL A 31 5.93 3.88 0.82
C VAL A 31 4.68 3.09 1.17
N ILE A 32 3.97 3.54 2.19
CA ILE A 32 2.76 2.91 2.72
C ILE A 32 1.55 3.62 2.15
N LEU A 33 0.75 2.91 1.35
CA LEU A 33 -0.42 3.46 0.69
C LEU A 33 -1.68 3.15 1.51
N PRO A 34 -2.41 4.18 1.97
CA PRO A 34 -3.49 4.03 2.94
C PRO A 34 -4.75 3.40 2.33
N GLU A 35 -5.60 2.89 3.22
CA GLU A 35 -6.99 2.59 2.92
C GLU A 35 -7.80 3.87 2.64
N ILE A 36 -9.08 3.72 2.32
CA ILE A 36 -10.01 4.87 2.10
C ILE A 36 -10.33 5.69 3.36
N PHE A 37 -9.62 5.47 4.46
CA PHE A 37 -9.85 6.17 5.73
C PHE A 37 -8.82 7.28 6.00
N GLY A 38 -7.95 7.57 5.02
CA GLY A 38 -6.93 8.61 5.12
C GLY A 38 -5.78 8.26 6.08
N LEU A 39 -5.05 9.29 6.54
CA LEU A 39 -3.99 9.14 7.53
C LEU A 39 -4.54 9.04 8.96
N ASN A 40 -5.32 8.00 9.25
CA ASN A 40 -5.81 7.74 10.59
C ASN A 40 -4.71 7.19 11.52
N ALA A 41 -5.05 6.93 12.79
CA ALA A 41 -4.06 6.50 13.79
C ALA A 41 -3.34 5.20 13.40
N HIS A 42 -4.05 4.23 12.82
CA HIS A 42 -3.47 2.96 12.35
C HIS A 42 -2.42 3.21 11.24
N ILE A 43 -2.80 3.96 10.20
CA ILE A 43 -1.88 4.24 9.07
C ILE A 43 -0.67 5.07 9.52
N ARG A 44 -0.85 6.02 10.45
CA ARG A 44 0.26 6.82 11.02
C ARG A 44 1.25 6.01 11.86
N ASP A 45 0.82 4.85 12.38
CA ASP A 45 1.71 3.95 13.13
C ASP A 45 2.53 3.04 12.21
N LEU A 46 2.03 2.70 11.04
CA LEU A 46 2.70 1.78 10.10
C LEU A 46 4.14 2.19 9.74
N PRO A 47 4.49 3.47 9.45
CA PRO A 47 5.88 3.85 9.20
C PRO A 47 6.83 3.40 10.30
N ARG A 48 6.43 3.46 11.58
CA ARG A 48 7.25 3.00 12.71
C ARG A 48 7.44 1.48 12.74
N ARG A 49 6.43 0.72 12.31
CA ARG A 49 6.54 -0.75 12.21
C ARG A 49 7.57 -1.14 11.15
N TYR A 50 7.62 -0.43 10.02
CA TYR A 50 8.63 -0.65 8.98
C TYR A 50 10.00 -0.06 9.35
N GLU A 51 10.06 1.05 10.09
CA GLU A 51 11.30 1.54 10.70
C GLU A 51 11.94 0.49 11.62
N ALA A 52 11.14 -0.18 12.45
CA ALA A 52 11.61 -1.26 13.32
C ALA A 52 12.17 -2.46 12.53
N ALA A 53 11.77 -2.63 11.28
CA ALA A 53 12.32 -3.61 10.34
C ALA A 53 13.53 -3.08 9.52
N GLY A 54 14.02 -1.87 9.81
CA GLY A 54 15.22 -1.31 9.19
C GLY A 54 15.00 -0.40 7.98
N TYR A 55 13.75 0.00 7.67
CA TYR A 55 13.42 0.81 6.51
C TYR A 55 13.18 2.27 6.86
N TYR A 56 13.41 3.17 5.89
CA TYR A 56 12.90 4.52 5.91
C TYR A 56 11.48 4.50 5.32
N ALA A 57 10.47 4.70 6.16
CA ALA A 57 9.10 4.45 5.78
C ALA A 57 8.24 5.72 5.83
N MET A 58 7.33 5.88 4.86
CA MET A 58 6.40 7.01 4.81
C MET A 58 5.02 6.64 4.31
N ALA A 59 4.01 7.35 4.81
CA ALA A 59 2.62 7.21 4.39
C ALA A 59 2.09 8.58 3.91
N PRO A 60 1.86 8.78 2.59
CA PRO A 60 1.34 10.03 2.04
C PRO A 60 -0.13 10.25 2.36
N ALA A 61 -0.53 11.51 2.57
CA ALA A 61 -1.91 11.95 2.77
C ALA A 61 -2.62 12.10 1.42
N LEU A 62 -3.00 11.00 0.78
CA LEU A 62 -3.54 10.98 -0.58
C LEU A 62 -4.85 11.75 -0.77
N PHE A 63 -5.55 12.08 0.33
CA PHE A 63 -6.77 12.88 0.27
C PHE A 63 -6.54 14.40 0.32
N ASP A 64 -5.31 14.86 0.55
CA ASP A 64 -5.00 16.28 0.70
C ASP A 64 -5.37 17.13 -0.53
N ARG A 65 -5.46 16.52 -1.72
CA ARG A 65 -5.96 17.19 -2.93
C ARG A 65 -7.43 17.57 -2.85
N ALA A 66 -8.23 16.85 -2.09
CA ALA A 66 -9.64 17.13 -1.89
C ALA A 66 -9.88 17.80 -0.52
N GLU A 67 -9.22 17.29 0.53
CA GLU A 67 -9.39 17.76 1.89
C GLU A 67 -8.15 17.37 2.72
N ARG A 68 -7.56 18.35 3.41
CA ARG A 68 -6.38 18.13 4.24
C ARG A 68 -6.71 17.52 5.59
N GLY A 69 -5.78 16.71 6.10
CA GLY A 69 -5.85 16.17 7.45
C GLY A 69 -6.94 15.13 7.65
N VAL A 70 -7.40 14.48 6.59
CA VAL A 70 -8.45 13.46 6.66
C VAL A 70 -8.00 12.26 7.49
N SER A 71 -8.80 11.97 8.53
CA SER A 71 -8.66 10.82 9.42
C SER A 71 -10.05 10.30 9.76
N LEU A 72 -10.47 9.22 9.12
CA LEU A 72 -11.83 8.68 9.23
C LEU A 72 -11.87 7.42 10.10
N ASP A 73 -12.98 7.24 10.79
CA ASP A 73 -13.25 6.04 11.58
C ASP A 73 -13.63 4.84 10.69
N TYR A 74 -13.38 3.64 11.19
CA TYR A 74 -13.72 2.37 10.53
C TYR A 74 -15.21 2.00 10.72
N ASN A 75 -16.11 2.89 10.27
CA ASN A 75 -17.55 2.71 10.32
C ASN A 75 -18.22 3.02 8.96
N ALA A 76 -19.54 2.90 8.88
CA ALA A 76 -20.28 3.11 7.64
C ALA A 76 -20.17 4.54 7.10
N GLU A 77 -20.18 5.55 7.99
CA GLU A 77 -20.03 6.96 7.64
C GLU A 77 -18.63 7.24 7.09
N GLY A 78 -17.59 6.79 7.81
CA GLY A 78 -16.20 6.92 7.37
C GLY A 78 -15.96 6.22 6.03
N LYS A 79 -16.55 5.03 5.82
CA LYS A 79 -16.49 4.33 4.52
C LYS A 79 -17.14 5.16 3.40
N ALA A 80 -18.36 5.69 3.61
CA ALA A 80 -19.05 6.49 2.61
C ALA A 80 -18.27 7.76 2.26
N ARG A 81 -17.75 8.47 3.27
CA ARG A 81 -16.91 9.65 3.09
C ARG A 81 -15.62 9.32 2.35
N GLY A 82 -14.91 8.27 2.76
CA GLY A 82 -13.67 7.84 2.13
C GLY A 82 -13.85 7.45 0.67
N MET A 83 -14.97 6.79 0.32
CA MET A 83 -15.31 6.49 -1.08
C MET A 83 -15.53 7.76 -1.91
N ALA A 84 -16.18 8.78 -1.34
CA ALA A 84 -16.36 10.07 -2.01
C ALA A 84 -15.03 10.80 -2.24
N LEU A 85 -14.15 10.82 -1.23
CA LEU A 85 -12.82 11.41 -1.32
C LEU A 85 -11.94 10.65 -2.32
N LYS A 86 -11.94 9.29 -2.29
CA LYS A 86 -11.25 8.47 -3.30
C LYS A 86 -11.64 8.91 -4.70
N LYS A 87 -12.94 9.00 -4.99
CA LYS A 87 -13.43 9.43 -6.31
C LYS A 87 -12.94 10.84 -6.70
N ALA A 88 -12.85 11.74 -5.74
CA ALA A 88 -12.39 13.12 -5.99
C ALA A 88 -10.89 13.21 -6.33
N VAL A 89 -10.05 12.32 -5.79
CA VAL A 89 -8.58 12.36 -5.98
C VAL A 89 -8.04 11.33 -6.98
N ASP A 90 -8.85 10.38 -7.43
CA ASP A 90 -8.41 9.20 -8.19
C ASP A 90 -7.57 9.55 -9.44
N GLY A 91 -7.93 10.60 -10.16
CA GLY A 91 -7.19 11.07 -11.33
C GLY A 91 -5.78 11.60 -11.05
N ASN A 92 -5.46 11.93 -9.81
CA ASN A 92 -4.16 12.51 -9.43
C ASN A 92 -3.42 11.72 -8.34
N SER A 93 -4.05 10.72 -7.73
CA SER A 93 -3.45 9.96 -6.62
C SER A 93 -2.10 9.36 -6.96
N MET A 94 -1.89 8.91 -8.21
CA MET A 94 -0.61 8.34 -8.65
C MET A 94 0.52 9.37 -8.73
N ARG A 95 0.23 10.68 -8.90
CA ARG A 95 1.23 11.74 -8.82
C ARG A 95 1.78 11.89 -7.40
N ASP A 96 0.90 11.81 -6.39
CA ASP A 96 1.29 11.89 -4.99
C ASP A 96 2.01 10.60 -4.54
N VAL A 97 1.62 9.45 -5.07
CA VAL A 97 2.35 8.18 -4.89
C VAL A 97 3.77 8.29 -5.48
N ALA A 98 3.91 8.82 -6.70
CA ALA A 98 5.21 9.03 -7.33
C ALA A 98 6.10 10.01 -6.53
N ALA A 99 5.53 11.09 -5.98
CA ALA A 99 6.25 12.02 -5.11
C ALA A 99 6.75 11.34 -3.83
N ALA A 100 5.93 10.48 -3.22
CA ALA A 100 6.34 9.70 -2.05
C ALA A 100 7.46 8.70 -2.39
N ILE A 101 7.38 8.02 -3.53
CA ILE A 101 8.44 7.12 -4.02
C ILE A 101 9.75 7.89 -4.24
N ALA A 102 9.68 9.05 -4.89
CA ALA A 102 10.84 9.90 -5.11
C ALA A 102 11.48 10.36 -3.79
N ALA A 103 10.68 10.74 -2.78
CA ALA A 103 11.19 11.11 -1.47
C ALA A 103 11.81 9.92 -0.71
N ALA A 104 11.18 8.74 -0.81
CA ALA A 104 11.68 7.52 -0.17
C ALA A 104 13.00 7.02 -0.77
N SER A 105 13.30 7.36 -2.03
CA SER A 105 14.54 6.96 -2.72
C SER A 105 15.82 7.54 -2.10
N ALA A 106 15.69 8.51 -1.20
CA ALA A 106 16.81 8.99 -0.37
C ALA A 106 17.45 7.86 0.48
N ALA A 107 16.71 6.76 0.72
CA ALA A 107 17.19 5.58 1.44
C ALA A 107 17.72 4.45 0.51
N GLY A 108 17.73 4.64 -0.81
CA GLY A 108 18.11 3.62 -1.79
C GLY A 108 16.91 3.02 -2.53
N PRO A 109 16.87 1.70 -2.79
CA PRO A 109 15.76 1.05 -3.47
C PRO A 109 14.43 1.25 -2.73
N VAL A 110 13.33 1.41 -3.48
CA VAL A 110 12.01 1.70 -2.90
C VAL A 110 11.01 0.60 -3.21
N ALA A 111 10.28 0.19 -2.18
CA ALA A 111 9.07 -0.62 -2.32
C ALA A 111 7.82 0.15 -1.91
N VAL A 112 6.68 -0.23 -2.47
CA VAL A 112 5.36 0.24 -2.02
C VAL A 112 4.63 -0.88 -1.29
N VAL A 113 3.93 -0.56 -0.21
CA VAL A 113 3.05 -1.48 0.53
C VAL A 113 1.69 -0.82 0.70
N GLY A 114 0.66 -1.38 0.10
CA GLY A 114 -0.66 -0.76 0.09
C GLY A 114 -1.74 -1.64 0.69
N PHE A 115 -2.75 -1.00 1.30
CA PHE A 115 -3.86 -1.65 1.98
C PHE A 115 -5.19 -1.22 1.37
N CYS A 116 -6.08 -2.14 1.00
CA CYS A 116 -7.38 -1.86 0.40
C CYS A 116 -7.24 -1.03 -0.89
N TRP A 117 -7.72 0.21 -0.90
CA TRP A 117 -7.45 1.16 -2.01
C TRP A 117 -5.96 1.33 -2.25
N GLY A 118 -5.17 1.48 -1.18
CA GLY A 118 -3.71 1.51 -1.28
C GLY A 118 -3.12 0.24 -1.88
N GLY A 119 -3.74 -0.93 -1.66
CA GLY A 119 -3.36 -2.19 -2.32
C GLY A 119 -3.57 -2.14 -3.83
N SER A 120 -4.67 -1.54 -4.27
CA SER A 120 -4.91 -1.26 -5.69
C SER A 120 -3.89 -0.28 -6.26
N LEU A 121 -3.57 0.79 -5.50
CA LEU A 121 -2.55 1.77 -5.90
C LEU A 121 -1.14 1.14 -5.93
N ALA A 122 -0.83 0.19 -5.06
CA ALA A 122 0.45 -0.54 -5.09
C ALA A 122 0.60 -1.36 -6.37
N TRP A 123 -0.47 -2.05 -6.82
CA TRP A 123 -0.50 -2.70 -8.12
C TRP A 123 -0.30 -1.69 -9.26
N ARG A 124 -1.06 -0.59 -9.25
CA ARG A 124 -0.90 0.48 -10.25
C ARG A 124 0.53 1.04 -10.25
N ALA A 125 1.13 1.25 -9.09
CA ALA A 125 2.52 1.73 -9.02
C ALA A 125 3.51 0.72 -9.64
N ALA A 126 3.31 -0.59 -9.43
CA ALA A 126 4.13 -1.62 -10.06
C ALA A 126 4.01 -1.65 -11.59
N VAL A 127 2.84 -1.27 -12.13
CA VAL A 127 2.55 -1.23 -13.58
C VAL A 127 2.94 0.10 -14.22
N GLU A 128 2.71 1.22 -13.52
CA GLU A 128 2.76 2.58 -14.11
C GLU A 128 4.06 3.34 -13.77
N ILE A 129 4.76 2.94 -12.69
CA ILE A 129 5.97 3.67 -12.21
C ILE A 129 7.20 2.76 -12.33
N PRO A 130 8.06 2.97 -13.34
CA PRO A 130 9.30 2.20 -13.47
C PRO A 130 10.30 2.53 -12.37
N GLY A 131 11.16 1.56 -12.04
CA GLY A 131 12.25 1.75 -11.07
C GLY A 131 11.89 1.39 -9.62
N LEU A 132 10.65 0.94 -9.34
CA LEU A 132 10.33 0.32 -8.07
C LEU A 132 11.10 -1.00 -7.90
N ALA A 133 11.63 -1.24 -6.70
CA ALA A 133 12.25 -2.51 -6.35
C ALA A 133 11.20 -3.61 -6.10
N ALA A 134 10.05 -3.25 -5.53
CA ALA A 134 8.96 -4.19 -5.24
C ALA A 134 7.62 -3.49 -4.95
N ALA A 135 6.52 -4.24 -5.04
CA ALA A 135 5.21 -3.80 -4.58
C ALA A 135 4.51 -4.89 -3.76
N VAL A 136 3.81 -4.48 -2.71
CA VAL A 136 2.99 -5.36 -1.86
C VAL A 136 1.56 -4.85 -1.82
N SER A 137 0.61 -5.69 -2.17
CA SER A 137 -0.82 -5.38 -2.16
C SER A 137 -1.55 -6.21 -1.11
N TYR A 138 -2.11 -5.57 -0.11
CA TYR A 138 -3.05 -6.19 0.83
C TYR A 138 -4.48 -5.90 0.37
N TYR A 139 -5.23 -6.95 0.09
CA TYR A 139 -6.65 -6.90 -0.31
C TYR A 139 -6.98 -5.75 -1.28
N GLY A 140 -6.15 -5.61 -2.33
CA GLY A 140 -6.35 -4.63 -3.39
C GLY A 140 -7.48 -5.03 -4.34
N GLY A 141 -8.58 -4.29 -4.33
CA GLY A 141 -9.80 -4.69 -5.04
C GLY A 141 -9.74 -4.53 -6.55
N GLU A 142 -8.76 -3.79 -7.09
CA GLU A 142 -8.64 -3.56 -8.53
C GLU A 142 -7.79 -4.61 -9.26
N LEU A 143 -6.99 -5.42 -8.53
CA LEU A 143 -6.10 -6.41 -9.14
C LEU A 143 -6.83 -7.40 -10.06
N PRO A 144 -7.98 -8.01 -9.64
CA PRO A 144 -8.72 -8.92 -10.52
C PRO A 144 -9.16 -8.29 -11.85
N ALA A 145 -9.64 -7.04 -11.81
CA ALA A 145 -10.07 -6.33 -13.02
C ALA A 145 -8.90 -5.86 -13.90
N ARG A 146 -7.69 -5.85 -13.37
CA ARG A 146 -6.44 -5.46 -14.05
C ARG A 146 -5.49 -6.65 -14.25
N SER A 147 -6.01 -7.84 -14.34
CA SER A 147 -5.24 -9.09 -14.47
C SER A 147 -4.38 -9.17 -15.75
N ALA A 148 -4.70 -8.39 -16.79
CA ALA A 148 -3.92 -8.32 -18.02
C ALA A 148 -2.73 -7.35 -17.96
N ASP A 149 -2.63 -6.52 -16.91
CA ASP A 149 -1.53 -5.58 -16.76
C ASP A 149 -0.21 -6.31 -16.43
N THR A 150 0.91 -5.74 -16.86
CA THR A 150 2.25 -6.27 -16.59
C THR A 150 2.98 -5.36 -15.60
N ALA A 151 3.39 -5.90 -14.47
CA ALA A 151 4.20 -5.18 -13.48
C ALA A 151 5.66 -5.05 -13.95
N HIS A 152 6.32 -3.95 -13.58
CA HIS A 152 7.74 -3.69 -13.85
C HIS A 152 8.67 -4.14 -12.71
N CYS A 153 8.12 -4.59 -11.60
CA CYS A 153 8.86 -5.09 -10.43
C CYS A 153 8.17 -6.33 -9.84
N PRO A 154 8.87 -7.13 -9.01
CA PRO A 154 8.24 -8.21 -8.26
C PRO A 154 7.06 -7.72 -7.41
N VAL A 155 5.98 -8.50 -7.38
CA VAL A 155 4.77 -8.15 -6.62
C VAL A 155 4.39 -9.28 -5.66
N LEU A 156 4.02 -8.91 -4.43
CA LEU A 156 3.43 -9.80 -3.44
C LEU A 156 1.99 -9.37 -3.15
N ALA A 157 1.01 -10.24 -3.40
CA ALA A 157 -0.40 -9.96 -3.18
C ALA A 157 -0.99 -10.84 -2.08
N HIS A 158 -1.72 -10.22 -1.14
CA HIS A 158 -2.41 -10.87 -0.02
C HIS A 158 -3.92 -10.66 -0.14
N PHE A 159 -4.69 -11.74 -0.19
CA PHE A 159 -6.15 -11.67 -0.27
C PHE A 159 -6.81 -12.46 0.87
N GLY A 160 -7.96 -11.98 1.34
CA GLY A 160 -8.84 -12.72 2.24
C GLY A 160 -9.78 -13.62 1.42
N GLY A 161 -9.84 -14.90 1.77
CA GLY A 161 -10.71 -15.87 1.08
C GLY A 161 -12.20 -15.68 1.40
N ARG A 162 -12.53 -14.94 2.47
CA ARG A 162 -13.88 -14.56 2.88
C ARG A 162 -14.24 -13.11 2.52
N ASP A 163 -13.37 -12.42 1.75
CA ASP A 163 -13.62 -11.04 1.34
C ASP A 163 -14.79 -10.95 0.36
N ALA A 164 -15.95 -10.51 0.85
CA ALA A 164 -17.13 -10.32 0.02
C ALA A 164 -17.00 -9.20 -1.04
N GLY A 165 -16.03 -8.29 -0.87
CA GLY A 165 -15.76 -7.20 -1.81
C GLY A 165 -14.81 -7.59 -2.95
N ILE A 166 -14.10 -8.73 -2.80
CA ILE A 166 -13.15 -9.23 -3.81
C ILE A 166 -13.45 -10.72 -4.05
N PRO A 167 -14.37 -11.05 -4.96
CA PRO A 167 -14.78 -12.43 -5.21
C PRO A 167 -13.61 -13.34 -5.59
N MET A 168 -13.53 -14.52 -4.96
CA MET A 168 -12.43 -15.46 -5.14
C MET A 168 -12.24 -15.92 -6.59
N ALA A 169 -13.31 -15.98 -7.40
CA ALA A 169 -13.19 -16.29 -8.82
C ALA A 169 -12.28 -15.27 -9.54
N GLY A 170 -12.46 -13.98 -9.29
CA GLY A 170 -11.60 -12.94 -9.87
C GLY A 170 -10.16 -13.01 -9.35
N VAL A 171 -9.94 -13.39 -8.08
CA VAL A 171 -8.58 -13.61 -7.55
C VAL A 171 -7.91 -14.80 -8.24
N GLN A 172 -8.65 -15.89 -8.48
CA GLN A 172 -8.15 -17.06 -9.20
C GLN A 172 -7.81 -16.72 -10.66
N ASP A 173 -8.65 -15.95 -11.35
CA ASP A 173 -8.39 -15.46 -12.70
C ASP A 173 -7.13 -14.57 -12.74
N PHE A 174 -6.95 -13.68 -11.76
CA PHE A 174 -5.74 -12.87 -11.61
C PHE A 174 -4.50 -13.75 -11.41
N MET A 175 -4.56 -14.74 -10.52
CA MET A 175 -3.46 -15.67 -10.28
C MET A 175 -3.09 -16.46 -11.55
N ALA A 176 -4.08 -16.93 -12.30
CA ALA A 176 -3.85 -17.65 -13.56
C ALA A 176 -3.21 -16.74 -14.62
N ALA A 177 -3.69 -15.50 -14.75
CA ALA A 177 -3.13 -14.55 -15.70
C ALA A 177 -1.69 -14.12 -15.37
N GLN A 178 -1.31 -14.12 -14.09
CA GLN A 178 0.01 -13.72 -13.62
C GLN A 178 0.96 -14.90 -13.31
N ALA A 179 0.56 -16.14 -13.62
CA ALA A 179 1.33 -17.35 -13.26
C ALA A 179 2.76 -17.37 -13.82
N ASP A 180 2.94 -16.88 -15.05
CA ASP A 180 4.23 -16.83 -15.76
C ASP A 180 4.79 -15.40 -15.85
N ALA A 181 4.30 -14.48 -15.02
CA ALA A 181 4.71 -13.09 -15.06
C ALA A 181 6.21 -12.92 -14.72
N THR A 182 6.87 -12.06 -15.47
CA THR A 182 8.26 -11.68 -15.23
C THR A 182 8.37 -10.15 -15.36
N PRO A 183 8.63 -9.48 -14.22
CA PRO A 183 8.90 -9.96 -12.86
C PRO A 183 7.75 -10.75 -12.21
N ALA A 184 8.10 -11.63 -11.23
CA ALA A 184 7.15 -12.55 -10.62
C ALA A 184 6.06 -11.85 -9.79
N VAL A 185 4.83 -12.35 -9.89
CA VAL A 185 3.70 -11.97 -9.04
C VAL A 185 3.34 -13.16 -8.15
N THR A 186 3.56 -13.01 -6.83
CA THR A 186 3.26 -14.04 -5.84
C THR A 186 1.96 -13.69 -5.11
N THR A 187 1.02 -14.62 -5.04
CA THR A 187 -0.26 -14.41 -4.37
C THR A 187 -0.46 -15.36 -3.20
N HIS A 188 -0.93 -14.85 -2.07
CA HIS A 188 -1.34 -15.62 -0.91
C HIS A 188 -2.80 -15.33 -0.55
N ILE A 189 -3.54 -16.40 -0.25
CA ILE A 189 -4.93 -16.36 0.19
C ILE A 189 -4.99 -16.81 1.65
N TYR A 190 -5.71 -16.06 2.48
CA TYR A 190 -5.89 -16.32 3.90
C TYR A 190 -7.36 -16.61 4.20
N ASP A 191 -7.64 -17.47 5.17
CA ASP A 191 -9.00 -17.66 5.69
C ASP A 191 -9.40 -16.45 6.56
N ALA A 192 -9.66 -15.30 5.90
CA ALA A 192 -9.88 -14.02 6.54
C ALA A 192 -10.77 -13.11 5.65
N ASP A 193 -11.30 -12.05 6.25
CA ASP A 193 -12.13 -11.05 5.58
C ASP A 193 -11.32 -9.87 5.01
N HIS A 194 -12.01 -8.94 4.31
CA HIS A 194 -11.42 -7.69 3.86
C HIS A 194 -10.88 -6.86 5.03
N GLY A 195 -9.63 -6.40 4.96
CA GLY A 195 -9.03 -5.59 6.01
C GLY A 195 -8.49 -6.39 7.20
N PHE A 196 -8.27 -7.69 7.04
CA PHE A 196 -7.78 -8.60 8.08
C PHE A 196 -6.47 -8.15 8.75
N ASN A 197 -5.67 -7.34 8.08
CA ASN A 197 -4.38 -6.85 8.62
C ASN A 197 -4.53 -5.63 9.55
N CYS A 198 -5.69 -4.98 9.59
CA CYS A 198 -5.90 -3.75 10.37
C CYS A 198 -6.41 -4.08 11.77
N ASP A 199 -5.56 -3.91 12.79
CA ASP A 199 -5.88 -4.17 14.20
C ASP A 199 -6.93 -3.22 14.81
N ALA A 200 -7.29 -2.15 14.09
CA ALA A 200 -8.35 -1.22 14.48
C ALA A 200 -9.72 -1.56 13.88
N ARG A 201 -9.85 -2.67 13.12
CA ARG A 201 -11.11 -3.09 12.46
C ARG A 201 -11.67 -4.35 13.10
N ALA A 202 -13.00 -4.49 13.03
CA ALA A 202 -13.71 -5.71 13.47
C ALA A 202 -13.29 -6.96 12.67
N GLN A 203 -12.83 -6.80 11.44
CA GLN A 203 -12.36 -7.86 10.54
C GLN A 203 -10.92 -8.30 10.80
N PHE A 204 -10.25 -7.74 11.81
CA PHE A 204 -8.89 -8.12 12.14
C PHE A 204 -8.77 -9.61 12.44
N ASP A 205 -7.84 -10.28 11.77
CA ASP A 205 -7.47 -11.66 12.03
C ASP A 205 -5.99 -11.71 12.38
N ALA A 206 -5.70 -11.95 13.66
CA ALA A 206 -4.33 -11.87 14.18
C ALA A 206 -3.40 -12.90 13.53
N ALA A 207 -3.89 -14.09 13.22
CA ALA A 207 -3.07 -15.15 12.62
C ALA A 207 -2.77 -14.84 11.15
N ALA A 208 -3.78 -14.43 10.37
CA ALA A 208 -3.60 -14.02 8.99
C ALA A 208 -2.72 -12.77 8.87
N ALA A 209 -2.94 -11.77 9.75
CA ALA A 209 -2.13 -10.54 9.79
C ALA A 209 -0.66 -10.82 10.10
N ALA A 210 -0.37 -11.65 11.11
CA ALA A 210 0.99 -12.01 11.48
C ALA A 210 1.72 -12.75 10.34
N LEU A 211 1.07 -13.74 9.73
CA LEU A 211 1.66 -14.50 8.63
C LEU A 211 1.86 -13.65 7.36
N ALA A 212 0.89 -12.76 7.04
CA ALA A 212 1.02 -11.84 5.91
C ALA A 212 2.15 -10.83 6.14
N HIS A 213 2.29 -10.31 7.36
CA HIS A 213 3.38 -9.41 7.73
C HIS A 213 4.75 -10.08 7.66
N GLU A 214 4.89 -11.30 8.19
CA GLU A 214 6.13 -12.10 8.07
C GLU A 214 6.55 -12.27 6.61
N ARG A 215 5.62 -12.68 5.74
CA ARG A 215 5.86 -12.83 4.29
C ARG A 215 6.24 -11.51 3.63
N THR A 216 5.59 -10.42 4.01
CA THR A 216 5.91 -9.08 3.51
C THR A 216 7.32 -8.66 3.89
N VAL A 217 7.72 -8.81 5.16
CA VAL A 217 9.07 -8.44 5.62
C VAL A 217 10.13 -9.29 4.93
N ALA A 218 9.92 -10.61 4.84
CA ALA A 218 10.84 -11.51 4.12
C ALA A 218 10.97 -11.15 2.63
N PHE A 219 9.85 -10.82 1.98
CA PHE A 219 9.85 -10.37 0.59
C PHE A 219 10.60 -9.05 0.42
N LEU A 220 10.33 -8.05 1.26
CA LEU A 220 11.02 -6.76 1.21
C LEU A 220 12.53 -6.91 1.46
N ALA A 221 12.94 -7.74 2.41
CA ALA A 221 14.36 -8.02 2.67
C ALA A 221 15.06 -8.58 1.42
N THR A 222 14.39 -9.45 0.67
CA THR A 222 14.92 -10.00 -0.58
C THR A 222 15.04 -8.95 -1.69
N GLN A 223 14.09 -8.00 -1.77
CA GLN A 223 14.02 -7.05 -2.88
C GLN A 223 14.77 -5.74 -2.62
N LEU A 224 14.88 -5.31 -1.37
CA LEU A 224 15.54 -4.05 -1.01
C LEU A 224 17.01 -4.24 -0.58
N GLY A 225 17.43 -5.48 -0.38
CA GLY A 225 18.70 -5.81 0.25
C GLY A 225 18.59 -5.75 1.78
N SER A 226 19.18 -6.67 2.47
CA SER A 226 19.35 -6.71 3.94
C SER A 226 20.80 -6.48 4.31
#